data_9ba8c4ec1b513927357493f45213e589
#
_entry.id   9ba8c4ec1b513927357493f45213e589
#
_cell.length_a   1.000
_cell.length_b   1.000
_cell.length_c   1.000
_cell.angle_alpha   90.00
_cell.angle_beta   90.00
_cell.angle_gamma   90.00
#
_symmetry.space_group_name_H-M   'P 1'
#
loop_
_entity.id
_entity.type
_entity.pdbx_description
1 polymer ?
#
loop_
_entity_poly.entity_id
_entity_poly.type
_entity_poly.pdbx_seq_one_letter_code
_entity_poly.pdbx_strand_id
1 'polypeptide(L)'
;MRKKLLFLNLIISMLVQAKLHTGDTFQIWEGVAPGSEKVEIKEEILERSKDPKIKDRAAINIKIPTITAYVPKNPNGVGILVIPGGGYERVVLDKEAEELSPWLNGEGVTYFVLRYRLPKNDHENKEVVPLQDAQRAMRVIRNYSEEWGLNQEKIGVMGFSAGGHVASSLANKYDEKVYKNTDKIDELSARPDFQILGYPVITMTEPYAHKGSRKYLLGKNPSIELVEKFSVEKNVHEKTPIAFIMHATDDKSVPVENSLKYYQSLR
;
A
#
# COMPACT_ATOMS: atom_id res chain seq x y z
N MET A 1 12.22 -67.38 17.13
CA MET A 1 12.37 -65.95 17.41
C MET A 1 12.46 -65.18 16.06
N ARG A 2 11.37 -64.56 15.61
CA ARG A 2 11.33 -63.76 14.36
C ARG A 2 11.52 -62.29 14.72
N LYS A 3 12.65 -61.69 14.32
CA LYS A 3 12.91 -60.26 14.45
C LYS A 3 12.07 -59.53 13.41
N LYS A 4 11.09 -58.75 13.84
CA LYS A 4 10.37 -57.77 12.99
C LYS A 4 11.28 -56.57 12.77
N LEU A 5 11.70 -56.36 11.51
CA LEU A 5 12.36 -55.13 11.06
C LEU A 5 11.28 -54.07 10.88
N LEU A 6 11.29 -53.03 11.73
CA LEU A 6 10.49 -51.84 11.53
C LEU A 6 11.20 -50.98 10.48
N PHE A 7 10.61 -50.88 9.28
CA PHE A 7 10.96 -49.83 8.30
C PHE A 7 10.32 -48.53 8.73
N LEU A 8 11.13 -47.63 9.25
CA LEU A 8 10.73 -46.24 9.48
C LEU A 8 10.78 -45.51 8.14
N ASN A 9 9.62 -45.38 7.50
CA ASN A 9 9.47 -44.52 6.30
C ASN A 9 9.57 -43.04 6.73
N LEU A 10 10.76 -42.46 6.58
CA LEU A 10 10.98 -41.03 6.69
C LEU A 10 10.36 -40.37 5.42
N ILE A 11 9.12 -39.95 5.52
CA ILE A 11 8.50 -39.09 4.48
C ILE A 11 9.14 -37.72 4.68
N ILE A 12 10.18 -37.44 3.87
CA ILE A 12 10.67 -36.07 3.68
C ILE A 12 9.61 -35.40 2.81
N SER A 13 8.69 -34.68 3.43
CA SER A 13 7.83 -33.72 2.72
C SER A 13 8.75 -32.59 2.22
N MET A 14 9.21 -32.70 0.98
CA MET A 14 9.68 -31.52 0.24
C MET A 14 8.47 -30.58 0.12
N LEU A 15 8.37 -29.62 1.02
CA LEU A 15 7.59 -28.41 0.81
C LEU A 15 8.21 -27.74 -0.43
N VAL A 16 7.62 -27.95 -1.58
CA VAL A 16 7.88 -27.14 -2.78
C VAL A 16 7.38 -25.75 -2.41
N GLN A 17 8.28 -24.91 -1.95
CA GLN A 17 8.01 -23.51 -1.72
C GLN A 17 7.57 -22.92 -3.07
N ALA A 18 6.32 -22.49 -3.17
CA ALA A 18 5.80 -21.91 -4.41
C ALA A 18 6.55 -20.60 -4.66
N LYS A 19 7.38 -20.61 -5.71
CA LYS A 19 8.16 -19.43 -6.09
C LYS A 19 7.21 -18.30 -6.50
N LEU A 20 7.45 -17.10 -5.94
CA LEU A 20 6.71 -15.89 -6.31
C LEU A 20 6.98 -15.51 -7.79
N HIS A 21 5.92 -15.18 -8.53
CA HIS A 21 6.00 -14.77 -9.92
C HIS A 21 5.34 -13.40 -10.15
N THR A 22 5.75 -12.72 -11.19
CA THR A 22 5.08 -11.49 -11.63
C THR A 22 3.65 -11.81 -12.05
N GLY A 23 2.69 -11.04 -11.51
CA GLY A 23 1.26 -11.21 -11.72
C GLY A 23 0.55 -12.00 -10.63
N ASP A 24 1.29 -12.69 -9.73
CA ASP A 24 0.67 -13.33 -8.58
C ASP A 24 -0.07 -12.29 -7.73
N THR A 25 -1.33 -12.56 -7.45
CA THR A 25 -2.21 -11.63 -6.73
C THR A 25 -2.78 -12.29 -5.50
N PHE A 26 -2.64 -11.63 -4.36
CA PHE A 26 -3.05 -12.13 -3.05
C PHE A 26 -4.09 -11.21 -2.43
N GLN A 27 -5.17 -11.78 -1.90
CA GLN A 27 -6.05 -11.05 -0.99
C GLN A 27 -5.31 -10.82 0.32
N ILE A 28 -5.38 -9.60 0.85
CA ILE A 28 -4.68 -9.27 2.09
C ILE A 28 -5.48 -9.59 3.35
N TRP A 29 -6.78 -9.83 3.23
CA TRP A 29 -7.67 -10.23 4.32
C TRP A 29 -8.22 -11.62 4.09
N GLU A 30 -8.26 -12.42 5.13
CA GLU A 30 -9.00 -13.68 5.11
C GLU A 30 -10.50 -13.39 5.32
N GLY A 31 -11.29 -13.54 4.27
CA GLY A 31 -12.73 -13.20 4.27
C GLY A 31 -13.02 -11.73 4.02
N VAL A 32 -14.02 -11.18 4.71
CA VAL A 32 -14.45 -9.80 4.54
C VAL A 32 -13.51 -8.84 5.27
N ALA A 33 -12.99 -7.86 4.56
CA ALA A 33 -12.12 -6.84 5.15
C ALA A 33 -12.87 -6.01 6.22
N PRO A 34 -12.24 -5.65 7.36
CA PRO A 34 -12.89 -4.92 8.45
C PRO A 34 -13.57 -3.63 7.98
N GLY A 35 -14.81 -3.41 8.38
CA GLY A 35 -15.61 -2.24 7.98
C GLY A 35 -16.24 -2.34 6.60
N SER A 36 -16.18 -3.52 5.93
CA SER A 36 -16.78 -3.74 4.61
C SER A 36 -17.95 -4.73 4.64
N GLU A 37 -18.39 -5.15 5.80
CA GLU A 37 -19.37 -6.22 6.00
C GLU A 37 -20.72 -5.88 5.34
N LYS A 38 -21.10 -4.61 5.34
CA LYS A 38 -22.37 -4.10 4.80
C LYS A 38 -22.23 -3.45 3.42
N VAL A 39 -21.02 -3.43 2.86
CA VAL A 39 -20.77 -2.75 1.58
C VAL A 39 -21.10 -3.70 0.42
N GLU A 40 -22.06 -3.29 -0.41
CA GLU A 40 -22.45 -4.01 -1.63
C GLU A 40 -22.06 -3.20 -2.85
N ILE A 41 -20.85 -3.47 -3.34
CA ILE A 41 -20.28 -2.84 -4.53
C ILE A 41 -19.67 -3.90 -5.44
N LYS A 42 -19.62 -3.59 -6.73
CA LYS A 42 -18.93 -4.41 -7.73
C LYS A 42 -17.71 -3.65 -8.23
N GLU A 43 -16.56 -4.26 -8.10
CA GLU A 43 -15.32 -3.73 -8.64
C GLU A 43 -15.39 -3.62 -10.17
N GLU A 44 -14.87 -2.52 -10.70
CA GLU A 44 -14.78 -2.26 -12.12
C GLU A 44 -13.41 -1.72 -12.48
N ILE A 45 -12.91 -2.11 -13.65
CA ILE A 45 -11.70 -1.57 -14.24
C ILE A 45 -12.12 -0.62 -15.37
N LEU A 46 -11.74 0.63 -15.22
CA LEU A 46 -12.02 1.68 -16.21
C LEU A 46 -10.79 1.93 -17.06
N GLU A 47 -10.94 1.92 -18.39
CA GLU A 47 -9.95 2.48 -19.31
C GLU A 47 -10.19 3.98 -19.45
N ARG A 48 -9.18 4.81 -19.16
CA ARG A 48 -9.27 6.28 -19.18
C ARG A 48 -8.62 6.90 -20.43
N SER A 49 -7.78 6.11 -21.11
CA SER A 49 -7.15 6.56 -22.36
C SER A 49 -8.16 6.54 -23.51
N LYS A 50 -8.08 7.56 -24.35
CA LYS A 50 -8.78 7.59 -25.66
C LYS A 50 -7.94 6.98 -26.78
N ASP A 51 -6.64 6.84 -26.57
CA ASP A 51 -5.73 6.19 -27.50
C ASP A 51 -5.64 4.68 -27.19
N PRO A 52 -6.04 3.77 -28.10
CA PRO A 52 -6.01 2.33 -27.87
C PRO A 52 -4.60 1.76 -27.72
N LYS A 53 -3.56 2.54 -28.07
CA LYS A 53 -2.15 2.16 -27.88
C LYS A 53 -1.62 2.45 -26.49
N ILE A 54 -2.33 3.26 -25.71
CA ILE A 54 -1.91 3.70 -24.37
C ILE A 54 -2.90 3.13 -23.36
N LYS A 55 -2.42 2.28 -22.46
CA LYS A 55 -3.21 1.83 -21.30
C LYS A 55 -3.19 2.91 -20.23
N ASP A 56 -4.34 3.25 -19.70
CA ASP A 56 -4.50 4.14 -18.56
C ASP A 56 -5.67 3.66 -17.69
N ARG A 57 -5.53 2.44 -17.17
CA ARG A 57 -6.58 1.76 -16.40
C ARG A 57 -6.60 2.23 -14.95
N ALA A 58 -7.78 2.19 -14.37
CA ALA A 58 -7.98 2.41 -12.94
C ALA A 58 -9.06 1.49 -12.38
N ALA A 59 -8.86 0.98 -11.17
CA ALA A 59 -9.85 0.24 -10.42
C ALA A 59 -10.74 1.18 -9.60
N ILE A 60 -12.05 0.93 -9.60
CA ILE A 60 -13.03 1.58 -8.74
C ILE A 60 -13.87 0.55 -7.98
N ASN A 61 -14.56 0.98 -6.94
CA ASN A 61 -15.46 0.13 -6.15
C ASN A 61 -14.74 -1.14 -5.62
N ILE A 62 -13.56 -0.95 -5.08
CA ILE A 62 -12.73 -2.05 -4.55
C ILE A 62 -13.33 -2.50 -3.21
N LYS A 63 -13.82 -3.74 -3.16
CA LYS A 63 -14.32 -4.40 -1.94
C LYS A 63 -13.31 -5.36 -1.34
N ILE A 64 -12.56 -6.05 -2.22
CA ILE A 64 -11.56 -7.03 -1.83
C ILE A 64 -10.18 -6.46 -2.14
N PRO A 65 -9.48 -5.91 -1.15
CA PRO A 65 -8.16 -5.36 -1.37
C PRO A 65 -7.12 -6.46 -1.61
N THR A 66 -6.19 -6.20 -2.52
CA THR A 66 -5.18 -7.18 -2.96
C THR A 66 -3.81 -6.54 -3.11
N ILE A 67 -2.78 -7.37 -3.06
CA ILE A 67 -1.45 -7.03 -3.54
C ILE A 67 -1.10 -7.87 -4.76
N THR A 68 -0.54 -7.26 -5.80
CA THR A 68 -0.05 -7.96 -7.00
C THR A 68 1.46 -7.84 -7.08
N ALA A 69 2.16 -8.96 -7.18
CA ALA A 69 3.62 -9.03 -7.20
C ALA A 69 4.21 -8.73 -8.58
N TYR A 70 5.34 -8.04 -8.59
CA TYR A 70 6.20 -7.83 -9.75
C TYR A 70 7.64 -8.22 -9.35
N VAL A 71 8.13 -9.31 -9.92
CA VAL A 71 9.35 -9.98 -9.50
C VAL A 71 10.45 -9.79 -10.53
N PRO A 72 11.63 -9.29 -10.15
CA PRO A 72 12.77 -9.14 -11.06
C PRO A 72 13.38 -10.50 -11.41
N LYS A 73 14.10 -10.54 -12.55
CA LYS A 73 14.85 -11.73 -12.94
C LYS A 73 15.93 -12.11 -11.90
N ASN A 74 16.58 -11.11 -11.33
CA ASN A 74 17.64 -11.25 -10.32
C ASN A 74 17.28 -10.43 -9.08
N PRO A 75 16.53 -10.98 -8.11
CA PRO A 75 16.15 -10.26 -6.90
C PRO A 75 17.36 -9.88 -6.04
N ASN A 76 17.34 -8.63 -5.51
CA ASN A 76 18.38 -8.13 -4.59
C ASN A 76 17.94 -8.19 -3.10
N GLY A 77 16.78 -8.75 -2.83
CA GLY A 77 16.19 -8.87 -1.49
C GLY A 77 15.41 -7.64 -1.01
N VAL A 78 15.39 -6.55 -1.77
CA VAL A 78 14.55 -5.38 -1.43
C VAL A 78 13.11 -5.63 -1.84
N GLY A 79 12.16 -5.34 -0.92
CA GLY A 79 10.73 -5.36 -1.16
C GLY A 79 10.13 -3.96 -1.09
N ILE A 80 9.17 -3.62 -1.96
CA ILE A 80 8.46 -2.34 -1.91
C ILE A 80 6.96 -2.57 -2.03
N LEU A 81 6.18 -2.05 -1.06
CA LEU A 81 4.74 -1.90 -1.19
C LEU A 81 4.45 -0.61 -1.97
N VAL A 82 3.98 -0.73 -3.21
CA VAL A 82 3.60 0.41 -4.06
C VAL A 82 2.12 0.71 -3.86
N ILE A 83 1.81 1.96 -3.56
CA ILE A 83 0.45 2.47 -3.31
C ILE A 83 0.13 3.54 -4.36
N PRO A 84 -0.60 3.18 -5.43
CA PRO A 84 -0.94 4.13 -6.48
C PRO A 84 -1.93 5.19 -6.02
N GLY A 85 -1.93 6.33 -6.71
CA GLY A 85 -2.88 7.40 -6.50
C GLY A 85 -4.22 7.17 -7.18
N GLY A 86 -4.96 8.27 -7.31
CA GLY A 86 -6.30 8.32 -7.90
C GLY A 86 -7.30 9.09 -7.07
N GLY A 87 -6.83 9.96 -6.16
CA GLY A 87 -7.64 10.93 -5.41
C GLY A 87 -8.60 10.31 -4.39
N TYR A 88 -8.37 9.07 -3.95
CA TYR A 88 -9.30 8.27 -3.14
C TYR A 88 -10.64 7.94 -3.85
N GLU A 89 -10.71 8.22 -5.14
CA GLU A 89 -11.85 7.91 -6.01
C GLU A 89 -11.64 6.62 -6.79
N ARG A 90 -10.39 6.31 -7.11
CA ARG A 90 -9.92 5.15 -7.87
C ARG A 90 -8.51 4.77 -7.45
N VAL A 91 -8.03 3.63 -7.93
CA VAL A 91 -6.62 3.22 -7.84
C VAL A 91 -6.07 3.09 -9.26
N VAL A 92 -5.04 3.85 -9.61
CA VAL A 92 -4.37 3.80 -10.91
C VAL A 92 -3.61 2.48 -11.05
N LEU A 93 -3.73 1.78 -12.19
CA LEU A 93 -3.17 0.43 -12.36
C LEU A 93 -1.94 0.39 -13.29
N ASP A 94 -1.79 1.36 -14.18
CA ASP A 94 -0.71 1.36 -15.17
C ASP A 94 0.42 2.32 -14.75
N LYS A 95 0.24 3.62 -14.86
CA LYS A 95 1.29 4.65 -14.72
C LYS A 95 2.01 4.68 -13.38
N GLU A 96 1.31 4.38 -12.29
CA GLU A 96 1.85 4.39 -10.92
C GLU A 96 1.95 2.97 -10.33
N ALA A 97 1.89 1.96 -11.20
CA ALA A 97 1.92 0.55 -10.82
C ALA A 97 2.72 -0.29 -11.83
N GLU A 98 2.08 -0.82 -12.90
CA GLU A 98 2.71 -1.75 -13.85
C GLU A 98 3.91 -1.11 -14.57
N GLU A 99 3.82 0.17 -14.94
CA GLU A 99 4.88 0.90 -15.66
C GLU A 99 6.15 1.17 -14.81
N LEU A 100 6.12 0.89 -13.50
CA LEU A 100 7.31 0.95 -12.65
C LEU A 100 8.23 -0.27 -12.85
N SER A 101 7.73 -1.35 -13.47
CA SER A 101 8.45 -2.60 -13.61
C SER A 101 9.80 -2.48 -14.34
N PRO A 102 9.94 -1.76 -15.49
CA PRO A 102 11.22 -1.61 -16.14
C PRO A 102 12.29 -0.99 -15.26
N TRP A 103 11.90 -0.07 -14.39
CA TRP A 103 12.81 0.58 -13.44
C TRP A 103 13.07 -0.29 -12.21
N LEU A 104 12.05 -0.58 -11.40
CA LEU A 104 12.23 -1.28 -10.13
C LEU A 104 12.77 -2.71 -10.32
N ASN A 105 12.21 -3.47 -11.26
CA ASN A 105 12.72 -4.80 -11.55
C ASN A 105 14.09 -4.75 -12.25
N GLY A 106 14.40 -3.69 -13.01
CA GLY A 106 15.72 -3.43 -13.57
C GLY A 106 16.80 -3.33 -12.50
N GLU A 107 16.48 -2.72 -11.36
CA GLU A 107 17.35 -2.59 -10.18
C GLU A 107 17.29 -3.82 -9.24
N GLY A 108 16.61 -4.89 -9.62
CA GLY A 108 16.50 -6.11 -8.81
C GLY A 108 15.51 -6.03 -7.64
N VAL A 109 14.67 -5.01 -7.62
CA VAL A 109 13.67 -4.80 -6.56
C VAL A 109 12.40 -5.57 -6.86
N THR A 110 11.93 -6.37 -5.90
CA THR A 110 10.57 -6.96 -5.92
C THR A 110 9.58 -5.94 -5.38
N TYR A 111 8.48 -5.71 -6.08
CA TYR A 111 7.47 -4.81 -5.57
C TYR A 111 6.05 -5.40 -5.67
N PHE A 112 5.17 -4.88 -4.82
CA PHE A 112 3.79 -5.31 -4.67
C PHE A 112 2.87 -4.11 -4.82
N VAL A 113 1.98 -4.14 -5.80
CA VAL A 113 1.01 -3.06 -6.02
C VAL A 113 -0.23 -3.30 -5.18
N LEU A 114 -0.56 -2.37 -4.30
CA LEU A 114 -1.76 -2.41 -3.46
C LEU A 114 -2.97 -1.86 -4.20
N ARG A 115 -3.99 -2.68 -4.36
CA ARG A 115 -5.36 -2.23 -4.67
C ARG A 115 -6.12 -2.12 -3.36
N TYR A 116 -6.17 -0.92 -2.83
CA TYR A 116 -6.80 -0.64 -1.53
C TYR A 116 -8.24 -0.17 -1.68
N ARG A 117 -9.03 -0.38 -0.64
CA ARG A 117 -10.42 0.08 -0.57
C ARG A 117 -10.50 1.60 -0.56
N LEU A 118 -11.54 2.11 -1.21
CA LEU A 118 -11.71 3.55 -1.44
C LEU A 118 -12.69 4.18 -0.44
N PRO A 119 -12.33 5.28 0.23
CA PRO A 119 -13.21 5.97 1.19
C PRO A 119 -14.57 6.39 0.62
N LYS A 120 -14.64 6.63 -0.71
CA LYS A 120 -15.89 7.00 -1.39
C LYS A 120 -16.96 5.89 -1.37
N ASN A 121 -16.59 4.66 -1.06
CA ASN A 121 -17.50 3.50 -1.13
C ASN A 121 -18.23 3.22 0.19
N ASP A 122 -18.29 4.19 1.10
CA ASP A 122 -19.09 4.16 2.35
C ASP A 122 -18.79 2.94 3.25
N HIS A 123 -17.53 2.53 3.31
CA HIS A 123 -17.04 1.61 4.33
C HIS A 123 -17.22 2.21 5.74
N GLU A 124 -17.39 1.39 6.76
CA GLU A 124 -17.40 1.86 8.13
C GLU A 124 -16.03 2.48 8.49
N ASN A 125 -16.05 3.67 9.12
CA ASN A 125 -14.84 4.46 9.42
C ASN A 125 -13.96 4.66 8.17
N LYS A 126 -14.59 5.06 7.08
CA LYS A 126 -14.02 5.12 5.73
C LYS A 126 -12.66 5.84 5.63
N GLU A 127 -12.41 6.81 6.49
CA GLU A 127 -11.18 7.61 6.50
C GLU A 127 -9.94 6.79 6.91
N VAL A 128 -10.11 5.71 7.67
CA VAL A 128 -8.99 4.84 8.09
C VAL A 128 -8.81 3.60 7.20
N VAL A 129 -9.80 3.29 6.36
CA VAL A 129 -9.81 2.07 5.54
C VAL A 129 -8.58 1.93 4.63
N PRO A 130 -8.09 2.99 3.94
CA PRO A 130 -6.85 2.88 3.17
C PRO A 130 -5.62 2.56 4.04
N LEU A 131 -5.56 3.09 5.25
CA LEU A 131 -4.47 2.80 6.19
C LEU A 131 -4.58 1.37 6.75
N GLN A 132 -5.78 0.87 7.01
CA GLN A 132 -6.00 -0.53 7.40
C GLN A 132 -5.41 -1.48 6.36
N ASP A 133 -5.74 -1.24 5.08
CA ASP A 133 -5.25 -2.08 3.98
C ASP A 133 -3.73 -1.96 3.79
N ALA A 134 -3.17 -0.75 3.93
CA ALA A 134 -1.73 -0.54 3.83
C ALA A 134 -0.96 -1.22 4.98
N GLN A 135 -1.43 -1.11 6.24
CA GLN A 135 -0.84 -1.82 7.38
C GLN A 135 -0.90 -3.34 7.17
N ARG A 136 -2.06 -3.85 6.75
CA ARG A 136 -2.25 -5.28 6.51
C ARG A 136 -1.36 -5.79 5.37
N ALA A 137 -1.30 -5.08 4.26
CA ALA A 137 -0.43 -5.43 3.13
C ALA A 137 1.05 -5.49 3.53
N MET A 138 1.53 -4.52 4.31
CA MET A 138 2.90 -4.51 4.82
C MET A 138 3.18 -5.73 5.71
N ARG A 139 2.25 -6.08 6.59
CA ARG A 139 2.35 -7.26 7.46
C ARG A 139 2.36 -8.56 6.65
N VAL A 140 1.52 -8.68 5.63
CA VAL A 140 1.50 -9.84 4.72
C VAL A 140 2.85 -9.98 4.00
N ILE A 141 3.39 -8.91 3.43
CA ILE A 141 4.70 -8.94 2.76
C ILE A 141 5.79 -9.35 3.76
N ARG A 142 5.77 -8.83 4.98
CA ARG A 142 6.75 -9.17 6.02
C ARG A 142 6.62 -10.62 6.49
N ASN A 143 5.40 -11.15 6.59
CA ASN A 143 5.15 -12.54 6.96
C ASN A 143 5.74 -13.54 5.95
N TYR A 144 5.59 -13.23 4.67
CA TYR A 144 6.06 -14.11 3.58
C TYR A 144 7.44 -13.72 3.03
N SER A 145 8.14 -12.78 3.68
CA SER A 145 9.40 -12.23 3.17
C SER A 145 10.47 -13.30 2.92
N GLU A 146 10.65 -14.23 3.84
CA GLU A 146 11.60 -15.33 3.68
C GLU A 146 11.24 -16.23 2.50
N GLU A 147 9.96 -16.62 2.38
CA GLU A 147 9.46 -17.43 1.29
C GLU A 147 9.61 -16.73 -0.06
N TRP A 148 9.40 -15.42 -0.10
CA TRP A 148 9.49 -14.58 -1.30
C TRP A 148 10.91 -14.06 -1.60
N GLY A 149 11.91 -14.48 -0.81
CA GLY A 149 13.31 -14.09 -0.99
C GLY A 149 13.60 -12.63 -0.68
N LEU A 150 12.83 -12.02 0.23
CA LEU A 150 13.00 -10.64 0.69
C LEU A 150 13.79 -10.60 2.00
N ASN A 151 14.55 -9.53 2.19
CA ASN A 151 15.14 -9.19 3.47
C ASN A 151 14.12 -8.40 4.31
N GLN A 152 13.76 -8.92 5.49
CA GLN A 152 12.76 -8.32 6.39
C GLN A 152 13.10 -6.89 6.83
N GLU A 153 14.39 -6.49 6.78
CA GLU A 153 14.87 -5.17 7.15
C GLU A 153 15.01 -4.22 5.93
N LYS A 154 14.52 -4.65 4.75
CA LYS A 154 14.58 -3.89 3.50
C LYS A 154 13.23 -3.84 2.79
N ILE A 155 12.16 -3.67 3.55
CA ILE A 155 10.80 -3.60 3.02
C ILE A 155 10.29 -2.16 3.17
N GLY A 156 10.26 -1.42 2.07
CA GLY A 156 9.80 -0.04 2.04
C GLY A 156 8.38 0.13 1.53
N VAL A 157 7.94 1.37 1.53
CA VAL A 157 6.69 1.80 0.91
C VAL A 157 6.95 2.86 -0.15
N MET A 158 6.25 2.81 -1.27
CA MET A 158 6.26 3.84 -2.30
C MET A 158 4.83 4.28 -2.56
N GLY A 159 4.58 5.60 -2.67
CA GLY A 159 3.24 6.10 -2.94
C GLY A 159 3.22 7.36 -3.78
N PHE A 160 2.15 7.51 -4.56
CA PHE A 160 1.96 8.61 -5.49
C PHE A 160 0.65 9.35 -5.20
N SER A 161 0.65 10.70 -5.27
CA SER A 161 -0.56 11.50 -5.11
C SER A 161 -1.35 11.11 -3.84
N ALA A 162 -2.61 10.71 -3.94
CA ALA A 162 -3.40 10.19 -2.81
C ALA A 162 -2.81 8.90 -2.22
N GLY A 163 -2.17 8.04 -3.03
CA GLY A 163 -1.40 6.88 -2.56
C GLY A 163 -0.16 7.30 -1.77
N GLY A 164 0.43 8.45 -2.09
CA GLY A 164 1.47 9.10 -1.30
C GLY A 164 1.00 9.48 0.11
N HIS A 165 -0.27 9.92 0.23
CA HIS A 165 -0.89 10.15 1.54
C HIS A 165 -1.05 8.84 2.33
N VAL A 166 -1.47 7.75 1.69
CA VAL A 166 -1.58 6.44 2.36
C VAL A 166 -0.21 5.93 2.77
N ALA A 167 0.81 6.05 1.90
CA ALA A 167 2.18 5.61 2.17
C ALA A 167 2.82 6.39 3.32
N SER A 168 2.70 7.71 3.33
CA SER A 168 3.21 8.55 4.40
C SER A 168 2.40 8.39 5.70
N SER A 169 1.09 8.15 5.60
CA SER A 169 0.27 7.77 6.77
C SER A 169 0.72 6.44 7.36
N LEU A 170 1.00 5.43 6.53
CA LEU A 170 1.57 4.16 6.99
C LEU A 170 2.91 4.38 7.70
N ALA A 171 3.80 5.20 7.13
CA ALA A 171 5.12 5.48 7.69
C ALA A 171 5.08 6.15 9.07
N ASN A 172 4.03 6.93 9.36
CA ASN A 172 3.88 7.65 10.63
C ASN A 172 2.90 7.00 11.62
N LYS A 173 2.03 6.11 11.14
CA LYS A 173 0.96 5.49 11.93
C LYS A 173 0.97 3.96 11.80
N TYR A 174 2.13 3.38 11.57
CA TYR A 174 2.27 1.92 11.40
C TYR A 174 1.84 1.11 12.62
N ASP A 175 1.86 1.70 13.81
CA ASP A 175 1.46 1.11 15.09
C ASP A 175 0.10 1.60 15.61
N GLU A 176 -0.56 2.54 14.91
CA GLU A 176 -1.93 2.95 15.26
C GLU A 176 -2.88 1.77 15.04
N LYS A 177 -3.68 1.46 16.07
CA LYS A 177 -4.67 0.36 16.02
C LYS A 177 -5.92 0.81 15.24
N VAL A 178 -5.86 0.74 13.92
CA VAL A 178 -6.98 1.15 13.04
C VAL A 178 -7.96 0.01 12.74
N TYR A 179 -7.64 -1.21 13.16
CA TYR A 179 -8.52 -2.37 13.13
C TYR A 179 -8.15 -3.35 14.24
N LYS A 180 -9.05 -4.30 14.52
CA LYS A 180 -8.82 -5.39 15.47
C LYS A 180 -8.06 -6.52 14.77
N ASN A 181 -7.03 -7.07 15.41
CA ASN A 181 -6.27 -8.20 14.87
C ASN A 181 -7.21 -9.33 14.43
N THR A 182 -6.97 -9.85 13.23
CA THR A 182 -7.76 -10.93 12.62
C THR A 182 -7.04 -12.27 12.68
N ASP A 183 -5.71 -12.27 12.66
CA ASP A 183 -4.86 -13.44 12.73
C ASP A 183 -3.44 -13.10 13.26
N LYS A 184 -2.51 -14.08 13.23
CA LYS A 184 -1.14 -13.90 13.71
C LYS A 184 -0.29 -12.95 12.85
N ILE A 185 -0.65 -12.73 11.60
CA ILE A 185 0.06 -11.79 10.72
C ILE A 185 -0.05 -10.36 11.30
N ASP A 186 -1.15 -10.06 11.99
CA ASP A 186 -1.39 -8.75 12.59
C ASP A 186 -0.54 -8.46 13.83
N GLU A 187 0.19 -9.45 14.34
CA GLU A 187 1.18 -9.27 15.40
C GLU A 187 2.52 -8.72 14.87
N LEU A 188 2.74 -8.81 13.55
CA LEU A 188 3.95 -8.29 12.90
C LEU A 188 3.91 -6.76 12.78
N SER A 189 5.09 -6.17 12.71
CA SER A 189 5.21 -4.72 12.48
C SER A 189 4.74 -4.33 11.07
N ALA A 190 3.90 -3.30 10.99
CA ALA A 190 3.55 -2.67 9.72
C ALA A 190 4.51 -1.52 9.34
N ARG A 191 5.59 -1.27 10.12
CA ARG A 191 6.53 -0.18 9.86
C ARG A 191 7.33 -0.45 8.59
N PRO A 192 7.28 0.45 7.57
CA PRO A 192 8.20 0.37 6.46
C PRO A 192 9.62 0.77 6.88
N ASP A 193 10.65 0.20 6.25
CA ASP A 193 12.03 0.54 6.58
C ASP A 193 12.49 1.84 5.90
N PHE A 194 11.84 2.22 4.80
CA PHE A 194 12.01 3.48 4.09
C PHE A 194 10.72 3.86 3.36
N GLN A 195 10.61 5.13 2.93
CA GLN A 195 9.48 5.60 2.14
C GLN A 195 9.93 6.40 0.92
N ILE A 196 9.25 6.19 -0.21
CA ILE A 196 9.46 6.91 -1.48
C ILE A 196 8.13 7.55 -1.86
N LEU A 197 8.12 8.88 -2.00
CA LEU A 197 6.91 9.65 -2.21
C LEU A 197 6.99 10.48 -3.49
N GLY A 198 6.14 10.16 -4.46
CA GLY A 198 5.97 10.93 -5.69
C GLY A 198 4.79 11.90 -5.57
N TYR A 199 5.03 13.20 -5.67
CA TYR A 199 4.01 14.25 -5.59
C TYR A 199 2.89 13.94 -4.59
N PRO A 200 3.26 13.60 -3.33
CA PRO A 200 2.30 13.08 -2.36
C PRO A 200 1.30 14.13 -1.91
N VAL A 201 0.05 13.74 -1.73
CA VAL A 201 -0.85 14.47 -0.87
C VAL A 201 -0.35 14.26 0.57
N ILE A 202 -0.22 15.32 1.34
CA ILE A 202 0.29 15.30 2.72
C ILE A 202 -0.67 16.05 3.65
N THR A 203 -0.90 17.33 3.36
CA THR A 203 -1.75 18.17 4.21
C THR A 203 -3.21 18.10 3.77
N MET A 204 -4.09 18.04 4.76
CA MET A 204 -5.54 18.24 4.56
C MET A 204 -5.97 19.66 4.88
N THR A 205 -5.00 20.55 5.19
CA THR A 205 -5.24 21.94 5.56
C THR A 205 -5.21 22.86 4.33
N GLU A 206 -6.23 23.70 4.17
CA GLU A 206 -6.24 24.74 3.14
C GLU A 206 -5.12 25.78 3.40
N PRO A 207 -4.59 26.45 2.35
CA PRO A 207 -5.02 26.36 0.95
C PRO A 207 -4.35 25.24 0.15
N TYR A 208 -3.47 24.44 0.75
CA TYR A 208 -2.61 23.47 0.04
C TYR A 208 -3.20 22.07 -0.04
N ALA A 209 -4.36 21.84 0.59
CA ALA A 209 -5.02 20.53 0.50
C ALA A 209 -5.43 20.18 -0.94
N HIS A 210 -5.12 18.96 -1.38
CA HIS A 210 -5.73 18.43 -2.60
C HIS A 210 -7.22 18.20 -2.39
N LYS A 211 -8.06 19.09 -2.93
CA LYS A 211 -9.50 19.17 -2.64
C LYS A 211 -10.25 17.86 -2.88
N GLY A 212 -9.91 17.13 -3.95
CA GLY A 212 -10.51 15.83 -4.27
C GLY A 212 -10.23 14.79 -3.19
N SER A 213 -8.96 14.59 -2.85
CA SER A 213 -8.55 13.65 -1.79
C SER A 213 -9.16 14.00 -0.45
N ARG A 214 -9.12 15.27 -0.04
CA ARG A 214 -9.72 15.73 1.21
C ARG A 214 -11.22 15.44 1.26
N LYS A 215 -11.95 15.74 0.17
CA LYS A 215 -13.39 15.50 0.08
C LYS A 215 -13.75 14.02 0.20
N TYR A 216 -13.05 13.13 -0.51
CA TYR A 216 -13.37 11.70 -0.47
C TYR A 216 -12.96 11.06 0.85
N LEU A 217 -11.81 11.44 1.39
CA LEU A 217 -11.32 10.89 2.65
C LEU A 217 -12.13 11.39 3.86
N LEU A 218 -12.31 12.71 3.98
CA LEU A 218 -12.82 13.36 5.19
C LEU A 218 -14.27 13.90 5.05
N GLY A 219 -14.82 13.86 3.84
CA GLY A 219 -16.13 14.45 3.57
C GLY A 219 -16.04 15.94 3.16
N LYS A 220 -17.23 16.57 2.97
CA LYS A 220 -17.32 17.96 2.49
C LYS A 220 -16.91 18.98 3.57
N ASN A 221 -17.29 18.76 4.81
CA ASN A 221 -17.13 19.69 5.93
C ASN A 221 -16.52 18.92 7.13
N PRO A 222 -15.25 18.49 7.06
CA PRO A 222 -14.61 17.81 8.16
C PRO A 222 -14.35 18.75 9.33
N SER A 223 -14.36 18.23 10.56
CA SER A 223 -13.93 18.98 11.73
C SER A 223 -12.45 19.34 11.66
N ILE A 224 -12.01 20.34 12.42
CA ILE A 224 -10.60 20.74 12.49
C ILE A 224 -9.75 19.58 13.00
N GLU A 225 -10.20 18.86 14.02
CA GLU A 225 -9.52 17.72 14.62
C GLU A 225 -9.29 16.61 13.58
N LEU A 226 -10.30 16.35 12.71
CA LEU A 226 -10.18 15.35 11.66
C LEU A 226 -9.17 15.80 10.58
N VAL A 227 -9.20 17.07 10.18
CA VAL A 227 -8.23 17.66 9.26
C VAL A 227 -6.81 17.54 9.83
N GLU A 228 -6.62 17.85 11.11
CA GLU A 228 -5.32 17.75 11.77
C GLU A 228 -4.83 16.32 11.90
N LYS A 229 -5.72 15.38 12.29
CA LYS A 229 -5.42 13.95 12.39
C LYS A 229 -4.90 13.36 11.07
N PHE A 230 -5.45 13.80 9.94
CA PHE A 230 -5.10 13.31 8.60
C PHE A 230 -4.14 14.21 7.83
N SER A 231 -3.64 15.29 8.42
CA SER A 231 -2.51 16.07 7.91
C SER A 231 -1.21 15.41 8.36
N VAL A 232 -0.57 14.66 7.43
CA VAL A 232 0.52 13.73 7.76
C VAL A 232 1.73 14.44 8.36
N GLU A 233 2.02 15.66 7.91
CA GLU A 233 3.10 16.48 8.44
C GLU A 233 3.01 16.74 9.95
N LYS A 234 1.81 16.60 10.53
CA LYS A 234 1.57 16.76 11.97
C LYS A 234 1.77 15.46 12.78
N ASN A 235 2.00 14.35 12.09
CA ASN A 235 2.12 13.02 12.70
C ASN A 235 3.55 12.46 12.63
N VAL A 236 4.52 13.25 12.18
CA VAL A 236 5.93 12.86 12.12
C VAL A 236 6.50 12.73 13.54
N HIS A 237 7.30 11.69 13.76
CA HIS A 237 7.93 11.38 15.05
C HIS A 237 9.29 10.71 14.85
N GLU A 238 10.08 10.56 15.91
CA GLU A 238 11.47 10.05 15.86
C GLU A 238 11.64 8.68 15.19
N LYS A 239 10.59 7.83 15.18
CA LYS A 239 10.62 6.51 14.53
C LYS A 239 10.11 6.53 13.10
N THR A 240 9.71 7.69 12.57
CA THR A 240 9.34 7.84 11.16
C THR A 240 10.51 7.43 10.29
N PRO A 241 10.34 6.51 9.30
CA PRO A 241 11.43 6.06 8.46
C PRO A 241 11.95 7.15 7.53
N ILE A 242 13.19 7.00 7.09
CA ILE A 242 13.80 7.88 6.09
C ILE A 242 12.92 8.00 4.85
N ALA A 243 12.93 9.19 4.22
CA ALA A 243 12.09 9.51 3.09
C ALA A 243 12.90 10.02 1.89
N PHE A 244 12.52 9.54 0.70
CA PHE A 244 12.84 10.18 -0.57
C PHE A 244 11.57 10.80 -1.13
N ILE A 245 11.61 12.11 -1.43
CA ILE A 245 10.44 12.86 -1.91
C ILE A 245 10.78 13.50 -3.25
N MET A 246 9.92 13.31 -4.25
CA MET A 246 10.01 13.97 -5.55
C MET A 246 8.71 14.67 -5.89
N HIS A 247 8.79 15.92 -6.39
CA HIS A 247 7.62 16.73 -6.72
C HIS A 247 8.01 17.82 -7.72
N ALA A 248 7.19 18.04 -8.74
CA ALA A 248 7.36 19.14 -9.66
C ALA A 248 6.89 20.45 -9.01
N THR A 249 7.64 21.53 -9.14
CA THR A 249 7.31 22.82 -8.50
C THR A 249 6.08 23.50 -9.11
N ASP A 250 5.69 23.10 -10.32
CA ASP A 250 4.55 23.64 -11.07
C ASP A 250 3.35 22.65 -11.10
N ASP A 251 3.33 21.66 -10.21
CA ASP A 251 2.19 20.74 -10.10
C ASP A 251 0.91 21.50 -9.72
N LYS A 252 -0.07 21.47 -10.65
CA LYS A 252 -1.36 22.15 -10.49
C LYS A 252 -2.42 21.30 -9.82
N SER A 253 -2.16 20.02 -9.61
CA SER A 253 -3.08 19.08 -8.97
C SER A 253 -2.82 18.98 -7.46
N VAL A 254 -1.59 18.67 -7.10
CA VAL A 254 -1.14 18.62 -5.70
C VAL A 254 -0.10 19.71 -5.50
N PRO A 255 -0.39 20.79 -4.77
CA PRO A 255 0.57 21.87 -4.53
C PRO A 255 1.86 21.33 -3.91
N VAL A 256 3.01 21.78 -4.43
CA VAL A 256 4.35 21.34 -3.97
C VAL A 256 4.58 21.57 -2.48
N GLU A 257 3.83 22.47 -1.87
CA GLU A 257 3.83 22.75 -0.43
C GLU A 257 3.48 21.51 0.41
N ASN A 258 2.77 20.52 -0.15
CA ASN A 258 2.59 19.23 0.51
C ASN A 258 3.94 18.58 0.82
N SER A 259 4.79 18.45 -0.19
CA SER A 259 6.14 17.90 -0.02
C SER A 259 7.04 18.75 0.85
N LEU A 260 6.99 20.08 0.69
CA LEU A 260 7.78 21.00 1.49
C LEU A 260 7.41 20.94 2.99
N LYS A 261 6.12 20.87 3.32
CA LYS A 261 5.64 20.72 4.70
C LYS A 261 6.12 19.40 5.31
N TYR A 262 6.01 18.30 4.57
CA TYR A 262 6.46 17.02 5.07
C TYR A 262 7.97 16.97 5.28
N TYR A 263 8.74 17.50 4.33
CA TYR A 263 10.19 17.64 4.46
C TYR A 263 10.58 18.46 5.71
N GLN A 264 9.88 19.57 5.97
CA GLN A 264 10.13 20.39 7.16
C GLN A 264 9.88 19.62 8.47
N SER A 265 8.83 18.79 8.50
CA SER A 265 8.51 17.99 9.69
C SER A 265 9.44 16.81 9.91
N LEU A 266 10.07 16.27 8.85
CA LEU A 266 11.05 15.18 8.92
C LEU A 266 12.43 15.64 9.41
N ARG A 267 12.69 16.95 9.46
CA ARG A 267 13.95 17.55 9.93
C ARG A 267 13.93 17.86 11.41
#